data_3495bb2b086c3adb79b8f00144ea7a82
#
_entry.id   3495bb2b086c3adb79b8f00144ea7a82
#
_cell.length_a   1.000
_cell.length_b   1.000
_cell.length_c   1.000
_cell.angle_alpha   90.00
_cell.angle_beta   90.00
_cell.angle_gamma   90.00
#
_symmetry.space_group_name_H-M   'P 1'
#
loop_
_entity.id
_entity.type
_entity.pdbx_description
1 polymer ?
#
loop_
_entity_poly.entity_id
_entity_poly.type
_entity_poly.pdbx_seq_one_letter_code
_entity_poly.pdbx_strand_id
1 'polypeptide(L)'
;MKDIGCDFLLCSPYKFFGPHQGILWGKRSRMEELPVAKLRVSTEEVPFRWMTGTQSHEGMAGTKAAIDYIAWIGREVSGNEGLARREALKVAYTAIEEHERELCLRMIHGLTDIEGLKIWGITNPERITERSPTVSFTHPKMTASEIGSLLAERGIFAWAGNFYALELTEALGLEPEGVLRVGLLHYNSMEEVDFFLESVREILE
;
A
#
# COMPACT_ATOMS: atom_id res chain seq x y z
N MET A 1 8.60 15.51 6.43
CA MET A 1 9.18 15.28 7.77
C MET A 1 8.90 16.45 8.73
N LYS A 2 9.04 17.70 8.30
CA LYS A 2 8.72 18.86 9.18
C LYS A 2 7.25 18.84 9.60
N ASP A 3 6.36 18.52 8.68
CA ASP A 3 4.91 18.50 8.91
C ASP A 3 4.45 17.35 9.82
N ILE A 4 5.18 16.22 9.79
CA ILE A 4 4.92 15.05 10.65
C ILE A 4 5.45 15.29 12.08
N GLY A 5 6.51 16.07 12.23
CA GLY A 5 7.11 16.43 13.53
C GLY A 5 7.87 15.31 14.25
N CYS A 6 8.05 14.14 13.64
CA CYS A 6 8.73 13.00 14.26
C CYS A 6 10.25 13.20 14.34
N ASP A 7 10.91 12.52 15.27
CA ASP A 7 12.36 12.46 15.39
C ASP A 7 12.96 11.31 14.56
N PHE A 8 12.21 10.22 14.40
CA PHE A 8 12.57 9.07 13.58
C PHE A 8 11.36 8.62 12.75
N LEU A 9 11.61 8.11 11.55
CA LEU A 9 10.63 7.46 10.69
C LEU A 9 11.24 6.19 10.09
N LEU A 10 10.50 5.10 10.22
CA LEU A 10 10.80 3.83 9.58
C LEU A 10 9.82 3.62 8.42
N CYS A 11 10.32 3.18 7.28
CA CYS A 11 9.47 2.78 6.17
C CYS A 11 10.05 1.59 5.39
N SER A 12 9.15 0.93 4.65
CA SER A 12 9.47 -0.24 3.85
C SER A 12 9.27 0.08 2.37
N PRO A 13 10.34 0.16 1.56
CA PRO A 13 10.25 0.49 0.14
C PRO A 13 9.33 -0.40 -0.68
N TYR A 14 9.20 -1.68 -0.35
CA TYR A 14 8.28 -2.58 -1.06
C TYR A 14 6.81 -2.16 -0.97
N LYS A 15 6.45 -1.24 -0.06
CA LYS A 15 5.09 -0.66 0.02
C LYS A 15 4.88 0.53 -0.91
N PHE A 16 5.92 0.95 -1.63
CA PHE A 16 5.88 1.96 -2.68
C PHE A 16 6.74 1.53 -3.88
N PHE A 17 6.54 0.28 -4.34
CA PHE A 17 7.12 -0.33 -5.55
C PHE A 17 8.63 -0.58 -5.50
N GLY A 18 9.26 -0.49 -4.34
CA GLY A 18 10.68 -0.74 -4.13
C GLY A 18 10.99 -2.18 -3.69
N PRO A 19 12.26 -2.50 -3.46
CA PRO A 19 12.69 -3.80 -2.98
C PRO A 19 12.38 -4.03 -1.50
N HIS A 20 12.53 -5.28 -1.04
CA HIS A 20 12.46 -5.66 0.37
C HIS A 20 13.65 -5.06 1.14
N GLN A 21 13.48 -3.86 1.64
CA GLN A 21 14.46 -3.12 2.42
C GLN A 21 13.77 -2.26 3.47
N GLY A 22 14.48 -1.94 4.56
CA GLY A 22 14.08 -0.95 5.56
C GLY A 22 14.81 0.36 5.36
N ILE A 23 14.11 1.48 5.54
CA ILE A 23 14.70 2.81 5.61
C ILE A 23 14.45 3.39 7.00
N LEU A 24 15.52 3.83 7.65
CA LEU A 24 15.44 4.67 8.84
C LEU A 24 15.82 6.10 8.47
N TRP A 25 14.86 7.01 8.61
CA TRP A 25 15.15 8.43 8.64
C TRP A 25 15.22 8.92 10.09
N GLY A 26 16.19 9.77 10.41
CA GLY A 26 16.31 10.37 11.73
C GLY A 26 16.74 11.83 11.64
N LYS A 27 16.29 12.66 12.59
CA LYS A 27 16.84 14.01 12.77
C LYS A 27 18.31 13.90 13.10
N ARG A 28 19.16 14.62 12.35
CA ARG A 28 20.61 14.56 12.49
C ARG A 28 21.04 14.76 13.96
N SER A 29 20.52 15.77 14.64
CA SER A 29 20.85 16.04 16.05
C SER A 29 20.56 14.83 16.96
N ARG A 30 19.44 14.12 16.75
CA ARG A 30 19.10 12.92 17.53
C ARG A 30 20.02 11.75 17.19
N MET A 31 20.36 11.59 15.93
CA MET A 31 21.28 10.53 15.49
C MET A 31 22.71 10.76 16.02
N GLU A 32 23.12 11.99 16.23
CA GLU A 32 24.41 12.36 16.82
C GLU A 32 24.42 12.18 18.35
N GLU A 33 23.32 12.51 19.01
CA GLU A 33 23.18 12.50 20.49
C GLU A 33 23.03 11.07 21.06
N LEU A 34 22.24 10.22 20.38
CA LEU A 34 21.90 8.91 20.93
C LEU A 34 23.07 7.93 20.89
N PRO A 35 23.21 7.09 21.92
CA PRO A 35 24.19 6.01 21.91
C PRO A 35 23.83 4.96 20.87
N VAL A 36 24.83 4.44 20.16
CA VAL A 36 24.66 3.42 19.13
C VAL A 36 25.52 2.20 19.48
N ALA A 37 24.88 1.02 19.50
CA ALA A 37 25.60 -0.23 19.56
C ALA A 37 26.21 -0.54 18.20
N LYS A 38 27.49 -0.25 18.03
CA LYS A 38 28.24 -0.43 16.79
C LYS A 38 29.56 -1.17 17.01
N LEU A 39 30.14 -1.63 15.92
CA LEU A 39 31.48 -2.21 15.97
C LEU A 39 32.52 -1.13 16.29
N ARG A 40 33.57 -1.49 17.02
CA ARG A 40 34.64 -0.56 17.42
C ARG A 40 35.38 0.07 16.22
N VAL A 41 35.39 -0.62 15.08
CA VAL A 41 36.04 -0.14 13.83
C VAL A 41 35.11 0.77 13.02
N SER A 42 33.82 0.86 13.34
CA SER A 42 32.88 1.71 12.61
C SER A 42 33.10 3.18 12.98
N THR A 43 32.91 4.06 11.98
CA THR A 43 33.00 5.51 12.15
C THR A 43 31.98 6.06 13.15
N GLU A 44 32.23 7.23 13.72
CA GLU A 44 31.30 8.00 14.53
C GLU A 44 30.38 8.90 13.68
N GLU A 45 30.64 9.02 12.39
CA GLU A 45 29.88 9.93 11.51
C GLU A 45 28.48 9.43 11.19
N VAL A 46 27.49 10.31 11.26
CA VAL A 46 26.11 10.06 10.79
C VAL A 46 26.06 10.22 9.26
N PRO A 47 25.43 9.30 8.53
CA PRO A 47 24.58 8.20 9.00
C PRO A 47 25.34 6.88 9.31
N PHE A 48 26.63 6.79 8.97
CA PHE A 48 27.39 5.54 8.95
C PHE A 48 27.49 4.85 10.32
N ARG A 49 27.50 5.60 11.42
CA ARG A 49 27.51 5.02 12.76
C ARG A 49 26.26 4.18 13.08
N TRP A 50 25.17 4.37 12.31
CA TRP A 50 23.91 3.62 12.44
C TRP A 50 23.81 2.44 11.48
N MET A 51 24.82 2.26 10.62
CA MET A 51 24.87 1.19 9.64
C MET A 51 25.78 0.07 10.12
N THR A 52 25.27 -1.16 10.20
CA THR A 52 26.02 -2.33 10.64
C THR A 52 26.39 -3.19 9.43
N GLY A 53 27.72 -3.25 9.13
CA GLY A 53 28.23 -4.05 8.03
C GLY A 53 27.95 -3.49 6.63
N THR A 54 28.20 -4.30 5.60
CA THR A 54 27.99 -3.92 4.20
C THR A 54 26.51 -3.75 3.90
N GLN A 55 26.17 -2.63 3.28
CA GLN A 55 24.80 -2.30 2.93
C GLN A 55 24.37 -3.01 1.65
N SER A 56 23.05 -3.20 1.49
CA SER A 56 22.45 -3.68 0.24
C SER A 56 22.44 -2.54 -0.78
N HIS A 57 23.50 -2.40 -1.54
CA HIS A 57 23.65 -1.33 -2.54
C HIS A 57 22.63 -1.47 -3.66
N GLU A 58 22.34 -2.70 -4.09
CA GLU A 58 21.28 -3.03 -5.04
C GLU A 58 19.90 -2.63 -4.52
N GLY A 59 19.61 -2.86 -3.23
CA GLY A 59 18.35 -2.43 -2.60
C GLY A 59 18.24 -0.91 -2.51
N MET A 60 19.34 -0.20 -2.23
CA MET A 60 19.37 1.27 -2.26
C MET A 60 19.09 1.81 -3.66
N ALA A 61 19.72 1.23 -4.69
CA ALA A 61 19.49 1.60 -6.09
C ALA A 61 18.04 1.34 -6.51
N GLY A 62 17.48 0.17 -6.17
CA GLY A 62 16.08 -0.17 -6.43
C GLY A 62 15.10 0.76 -5.72
N THR A 63 15.38 1.12 -4.46
CA THR A 63 14.56 2.10 -3.72
C THR A 63 14.58 3.48 -4.38
N LYS A 64 15.77 3.93 -4.82
CA LYS A 64 15.89 5.19 -5.58
C LYS A 64 15.08 5.12 -6.86
N ALA A 65 15.17 4.01 -7.61
CA ALA A 65 14.45 3.81 -8.86
C ALA A 65 12.92 3.85 -8.66
N ALA A 66 12.41 3.27 -7.59
CA ALA A 66 10.98 3.35 -7.24
C ALA A 66 10.51 4.80 -7.00
N ILE A 67 11.31 5.60 -6.31
CA ILE A 67 11.01 7.02 -6.09
C ILE A 67 11.08 7.81 -7.41
N ASP A 68 12.08 7.52 -8.25
CA ASP A 68 12.25 8.19 -9.54
C ASP A 68 11.12 7.79 -10.52
N TYR A 69 10.61 6.55 -10.45
CA TYR A 69 9.44 6.09 -11.20
C TYR A 69 8.19 6.91 -10.84
N ILE A 70 7.88 7.07 -9.55
CA ILE A 70 6.75 7.89 -9.13
C ILE A 70 6.92 9.35 -9.59
N ALA A 71 8.14 9.90 -9.48
CA ALA A 71 8.42 11.24 -9.96
C ALA A 71 8.32 11.36 -11.49
N TRP A 72 8.65 10.30 -12.22
CA TRP A 72 8.44 10.22 -13.67
C TRP A 72 6.95 10.30 -14.03
N ILE A 73 6.08 9.55 -13.35
CA ILE A 73 4.61 9.66 -13.54
C ILE A 73 4.16 11.13 -13.40
N GLY A 74 4.65 11.84 -12.40
CA GLY A 74 4.25 13.24 -12.21
C GLY A 74 4.75 14.17 -13.31
N ARG A 75 5.91 13.91 -13.90
CA ARG A 75 6.40 14.66 -15.06
C ARG A 75 5.58 14.38 -16.31
N GLU A 76 5.26 13.10 -16.56
CA GLU A 76 4.38 12.70 -17.67
C GLU A 76 3.01 13.38 -17.56
N VAL A 77 2.36 13.28 -16.39
CA VAL A 77 1.03 13.87 -16.16
C VAL A 77 1.07 15.41 -16.31
N SER A 78 2.13 16.06 -15.84
CA SER A 78 2.25 17.52 -15.94
C SER A 78 2.71 18.01 -17.32
N GLY A 79 3.22 17.13 -18.19
CA GLY A 79 3.88 17.51 -19.44
C GLY A 79 5.17 18.32 -19.23
N ASN A 80 5.79 18.27 -18.07
CA ASN A 80 6.98 19.03 -17.69
C ASN A 80 8.12 18.13 -17.22
N GLU A 81 9.00 17.74 -18.12
CA GLU A 81 10.17 16.90 -17.83
C GLU A 81 11.14 17.57 -16.84
N GLY A 82 11.20 18.91 -16.81
CA GLY A 82 12.07 19.69 -15.93
C GLY A 82 11.54 19.87 -14.51
N LEU A 83 10.34 19.32 -14.18
CA LEU A 83 9.75 19.48 -12.87
C LEU A 83 10.63 18.89 -11.77
N ALA A 84 10.88 19.68 -10.73
CA ALA A 84 11.69 19.25 -9.58
C ALA A 84 11.08 18.00 -8.94
N ARG A 85 11.94 17.03 -8.51
CA ARG A 85 11.49 15.73 -8.01
C ARG A 85 10.38 15.81 -6.95
N ARG A 86 10.49 16.73 -5.98
CA ARG A 86 9.48 16.90 -4.93
C ARG A 86 8.12 17.31 -5.49
N GLU A 87 8.10 18.23 -6.44
CA GLU A 87 6.86 18.68 -7.08
C GLU A 87 6.30 17.61 -8.02
N ALA A 88 7.17 16.90 -8.75
CA ALA A 88 6.77 15.77 -9.56
C ALA A 88 6.09 14.67 -8.72
N LEU A 89 6.63 14.34 -7.54
CA LEU A 89 6.00 13.39 -6.62
C LEU A 89 4.61 13.85 -6.16
N LYS A 90 4.43 15.14 -5.88
CA LYS A 90 3.09 15.66 -5.49
C LYS A 90 2.08 15.54 -6.63
N VAL A 91 2.48 15.92 -7.84
CA VAL A 91 1.63 15.78 -9.04
C VAL A 91 1.26 14.31 -9.27
N ALA A 92 2.25 13.40 -9.15
CA ALA A 92 2.01 11.97 -9.29
C ALA A 92 0.98 11.46 -8.30
N TYR A 93 1.15 11.77 -7.01
CA TYR A 93 0.21 11.30 -5.98
C TYR A 93 -1.20 11.85 -6.17
N THR A 94 -1.35 13.11 -6.59
CA THR A 94 -2.68 13.66 -6.91
C THR A 94 -3.35 12.88 -8.04
N ALA A 95 -2.64 12.62 -9.14
CA ALA A 95 -3.17 11.86 -10.26
C ALA A 95 -3.46 10.38 -9.91
N ILE A 96 -2.58 9.76 -9.13
CA ILE A 96 -2.76 8.40 -8.62
C ILE A 96 -4.02 8.31 -7.75
N GLU A 97 -4.18 9.22 -6.79
CA GLU A 97 -5.34 9.26 -5.91
C GLU A 97 -6.65 9.47 -6.66
N GLU A 98 -6.67 10.30 -7.70
CA GLU A 98 -7.85 10.52 -8.54
C GLU A 98 -8.23 9.25 -9.30
N HIS A 99 -7.28 8.61 -9.97
CA HIS A 99 -7.48 7.37 -10.70
C HIS A 99 -7.94 6.22 -9.78
N GLU A 100 -7.21 5.98 -8.70
CA GLU A 100 -7.52 4.90 -7.75
C GLU A 100 -8.87 5.12 -7.06
N ARG A 101 -9.29 6.38 -6.87
CA ARG A 101 -10.61 6.73 -6.32
C ARG A 101 -11.74 6.29 -7.24
N GLU A 102 -11.63 6.54 -8.55
CA GLU A 102 -12.62 6.11 -9.54
C GLU A 102 -12.77 4.59 -9.56
N LEU A 103 -11.66 3.88 -9.61
CA LEU A 103 -11.63 2.42 -9.55
C LEU A 103 -12.24 1.89 -8.24
N CYS A 104 -11.90 2.51 -7.10
CA CYS A 104 -12.42 2.12 -5.79
C CYS A 104 -13.93 2.35 -5.65
N LEU A 105 -14.45 3.45 -6.17
CA LEU A 105 -15.90 3.72 -6.22
C LEU A 105 -16.62 2.67 -7.05
N ARG A 106 -16.09 2.32 -8.21
CA ARG A 106 -16.64 1.27 -9.08
C ARG A 106 -16.67 -0.08 -8.37
N MET A 107 -15.57 -0.43 -7.71
CA MET A 107 -15.43 -1.68 -6.96
C MET A 107 -16.44 -1.75 -5.80
N ILE A 108 -16.52 -0.70 -4.98
CA ILE A 108 -17.44 -0.66 -3.83
C ILE A 108 -18.89 -0.77 -4.31
N HIS A 109 -19.26 -0.01 -5.33
CA HIS A 109 -20.61 -0.06 -5.90
C HIS A 109 -20.96 -1.48 -6.37
N GLY A 110 -20.11 -2.10 -7.17
CA GLY A 110 -20.35 -3.43 -7.69
C GLY A 110 -20.37 -4.52 -6.63
N LEU A 111 -19.56 -4.42 -5.56
CA LEU A 111 -19.59 -5.36 -4.44
C LEU A 111 -20.84 -5.16 -3.56
N THR A 112 -21.33 -3.92 -3.43
CA THR A 112 -22.55 -3.64 -2.65
C THR A 112 -23.81 -4.25 -3.30
N ASP A 113 -23.79 -4.43 -4.62
CA ASP A 113 -24.90 -5.04 -5.37
C ASP A 113 -24.96 -6.58 -5.23
N ILE A 114 -23.95 -7.21 -4.64
CA ILE A 114 -23.91 -8.66 -4.43
C ILE A 114 -24.66 -9.03 -3.13
N GLU A 115 -25.70 -9.86 -3.25
CA GLU A 115 -26.51 -10.27 -2.11
C GLU A 115 -25.69 -10.99 -1.04
N GLY A 116 -25.80 -10.53 0.20
CA GLY A 116 -25.12 -11.11 1.37
C GLY A 116 -23.66 -10.68 1.54
N LEU A 117 -23.04 -10.02 0.56
CA LEU A 117 -21.69 -9.52 0.70
C LEU A 117 -21.65 -8.32 1.65
N LYS A 118 -20.72 -8.35 2.60
CA LYS A 118 -20.50 -7.26 3.54
C LYS A 118 -19.12 -6.64 3.33
N ILE A 119 -19.10 -5.36 2.95
CA ILE A 119 -17.88 -4.55 2.89
C ILE A 119 -17.57 -4.00 4.28
N TRP A 120 -16.31 -4.11 4.68
CA TRP A 120 -15.80 -3.57 5.95
C TRP A 120 -15.09 -2.24 5.71
N GLY A 121 -15.56 -1.18 6.38
CA GLY A 121 -15.04 0.18 6.26
C GLY A 121 -16.02 1.13 5.57
N ILE A 122 -15.48 2.26 5.09
CA ILE A 122 -16.28 3.34 4.50
C ILE A 122 -16.77 2.93 3.10
N THR A 123 -18.09 2.97 2.89
CA THR A 123 -18.73 2.71 1.59
C THR A 123 -19.46 3.93 1.04
N ASN A 124 -19.67 4.98 1.86
CA ASN A 124 -20.32 6.21 1.41
C ASN A 124 -19.45 6.95 0.37
N PRO A 125 -19.95 7.19 -0.86
CA PRO A 125 -19.21 7.89 -1.92
C PRO A 125 -18.75 9.30 -1.54
N GLU A 126 -19.51 10.02 -0.69
CA GLU A 126 -19.14 11.37 -0.23
C GLU A 126 -17.90 11.35 0.68
N ARG A 127 -17.58 10.20 1.26
CA ARG A 127 -16.46 9.98 2.17
C ARG A 127 -15.32 9.17 1.54
N ILE A 128 -15.33 8.97 0.24
CA ILE A 128 -14.35 8.13 -0.45
C ILE A 128 -12.90 8.65 -0.27
N THR A 129 -12.72 9.93 -0.07
CA THR A 129 -11.42 10.56 0.19
C THR A 129 -10.83 10.24 1.57
N GLU A 130 -11.62 9.66 2.47
CA GLU A 130 -11.20 9.26 3.81
C GLU A 130 -10.66 7.82 3.87
N ARG A 131 -10.57 7.13 2.73
CA ARG A 131 -10.10 5.75 2.65
C ARG A 131 -9.02 5.55 1.59
N SER A 132 -8.23 4.49 1.76
CA SER A 132 -7.35 3.96 0.73
C SER A 132 -8.13 3.11 -0.30
N PRO A 133 -7.57 2.86 -1.50
CA PRO A 133 -8.20 2.03 -2.54
C PRO A 133 -8.11 0.52 -2.25
N THR A 134 -8.13 0.15 -0.98
CA THR A 134 -8.10 -1.23 -0.50
C THR A 134 -9.44 -1.58 0.11
N VAL A 135 -10.11 -2.60 -0.42
CA VAL A 135 -11.45 -3.02 0.00
C VAL A 135 -11.38 -4.40 0.65
N SER A 136 -11.99 -4.52 1.83
CA SER A 136 -12.11 -5.78 2.55
C SER A 136 -13.57 -6.18 2.66
N PHE A 137 -13.88 -7.46 2.42
CA PHE A 137 -15.25 -7.94 2.50
C PHE A 137 -15.32 -9.39 2.99
N THR A 138 -16.53 -9.78 3.39
CA THR A 138 -16.90 -11.15 3.79
C THR A 138 -18.22 -11.54 3.13
N HIS A 139 -18.47 -12.87 3.05
CA HIS A 139 -19.74 -13.41 2.56
C HIS A 139 -20.18 -14.59 3.45
N PRO A 140 -21.49 -14.73 3.76
CA PRO A 140 -21.96 -15.75 4.69
C PRO A 140 -21.92 -17.19 4.15
N LYS A 141 -21.93 -17.40 2.82
CA LYS A 141 -21.92 -18.73 2.21
C LYS A 141 -20.51 -19.30 2.00
N MET A 142 -19.48 -18.45 1.95
CA MET A 142 -18.12 -18.88 1.64
C MET A 142 -17.10 -18.10 2.48
N THR A 143 -16.06 -18.79 2.90
CA THR A 143 -14.93 -18.17 3.61
C THR A 143 -14.09 -17.27 2.70
N ALA A 144 -13.36 -16.36 3.30
CA ALA A 144 -12.42 -15.49 2.57
C ALA A 144 -11.39 -16.29 1.76
N SER A 145 -10.90 -17.40 2.34
CA SER A 145 -9.93 -18.29 1.71
C SER A 145 -10.48 -19.04 0.50
N GLU A 146 -11.72 -19.52 0.58
CA GLU A 146 -12.41 -20.19 -0.55
C GLU A 146 -12.61 -19.23 -1.71
N ILE A 147 -13.15 -18.03 -1.46
CA ILE A 147 -13.33 -17.01 -2.50
C ILE A 147 -11.98 -16.64 -3.12
N GLY A 148 -10.95 -16.41 -2.29
CA GLY A 148 -9.60 -16.09 -2.75
C GLY A 148 -8.99 -17.17 -3.65
N SER A 149 -9.20 -18.43 -3.32
CA SER A 149 -8.72 -19.57 -4.13
C SER A 149 -9.41 -19.63 -5.49
N LEU A 150 -10.74 -19.47 -5.54
CA LEU A 150 -11.49 -19.45 -6.80
C LEU A 150 -11.16 -18.23 -7.68
N LEU A 151 -10.88 -17.09 -7.07
CA LEU A 151 -10.38 -15.91 -7.80
C LEU A 151 -8.98 -16.17 -8.38
N ALA A 152 -8.11 -16.85 -7.65
CA ALA A 152 -6.76 -17.19 -8.13
C ALA A 152 -6.80 -18.12 -9.35
N GLU A 153 -7.76 -19.06 -9.43
CA GLU A 153 -8.00 -19.91 -10.61
C GLU A 153 -8.37 -19.09 -11.85
N ARG A 154 -8.92 -17.88 -11.66
CA ARG A 154 -9.26 -16.92 -12.72
C ARG A 154 -8.14 -15.91 -13.00
N GLY A 155 -6.98 -16.06 -12.35
CA GLY A 155 -5.84 -15.15 -12.49
C GLY A 155 -5.98 -13.86 -11.68
N ILE A 156 -6.92 -13.78 -10.73
CA ILE A 156 -7.13 -12.63 -9.85
C ILE A 156 -6.49 -12.92 -8.49
N PHE A 157 -5.50 -12.13 -8.10
CA PHE A 157 -4.77 -12.30 -6.85
C PHE A 157 -5.36 -11.42 -5.74
N ALA A 158 -6.11 -12.05 -4.85
CA ALA A 158 -6.65 -11.44 -3.64
C ALA A 158 -6.08 -12.16 -2.41
N TRP A 159 -6.10 -11.53 -1.26
CA TRP A 159 -5.53 -12.11 -0.05
C TRP A 159 -6.58 -12.24 1.06
N ALA A 160 -6.65 -13.43 1.67
CA ALA A 160 -7.52 -13.74 2.79
C ALA A 160 -6.77 -13.75 4.12
N GLY A 161 -7.43 -13.37 5.21
CA GLY A 161 -6.90 -13.41 6.57
C GLY A 161 -7.11 -12.13 7.37
N ASN A 162 -6.36 -12.01 8.48
CA ASN A 162 -6.45 -10.87 9.40
C ASN A 162 -5.40 -9.76 9.17
N PHE A 163 -4.43 -9.98 8.29
CA PHE A 163 -3.41 -8.98 7.90
C PHE A 163 -2.60 -8.40 9.08
N TYR A 164 -2.32 -9.21 10.10
CA TYR A 164 -1.71 -8.78 11.37
C TYR A 164 -2.56 -7.79 12.18
N ALA A 165 -3.85 -7.70 11.89
CA ALA A 165 -4.81 -6.89 12.63
C ALA A 165 -5.74 -7.79 13.47
N LEU A 166 -5.14 -8.74 14.19
CA LEU A 166 -5.86 -9.79 14.95
C LEU A 166 -6.89 -9.19 15.91
N GLU A 167 -6.52 -8.19 16.68
CA GLU A 167 -7.41 -7.56 17.65
C GLU A 167 -8.63 -6.91 16.99
N LEU A 168 -8.44 -6.40 15.76
CA LEU A 168 -9.56 -5.84 14.98
C LEU A 168 -10.48 -6.95 14.49
N THR A 169 -9.93 -8.02 13.91
CA THR A 169 -10.74 -9.12 13.38
C THR A 169 -11.43 -9.91 14.49
N GLU A 170 -10.83 -10.06 15.68
CA GLU A 170 -11.47 -10.59 16.88
C GLU A 170 -12.64 -9.69 17.35
N ALA A 171 -12.41 -8.37 17.45
CA ALA A 171 -13.44 -7.42 17.86
C ALA A 171 -14.64 -7.37 16.89
N LEU A 172 -14.41 -7.67 15.60
CA LEU A 172 -15.45 -7.76 14.58
C LEU A 172 -16.09 -9.15 14.48
N GLY A 173 -15.59 -10.14 15.21
CA GLY A 173 -16.07 -11.53 15.20
C GLY A 173 -15.75 -12.26 13.89
N LEU A 174 -14.61 -11.97 13.28
CA LEU A 174 -14.19 -12.49 11.97
C LEU A 174 -13.12 -13.58 12.05
N GLU A 175 -12.61 -13.90 13.24
CA GLU A 175 -11.67 -14.98 13.42
C GLU A 175 -12.35 -16.35 13.43
N PRO A 176 -11.70 -17.41 12.91
CA PRO A 176 -10.33 -17.46 12.40
C PRO A 176 -10.19 -17.09 10.92
N GLU A 177 -11.28 -16.83 10.21
CA GLU A 177 -11.31 -16.70 8.74
C GLU A 177 -10.77 -15.35 8.23
N GLY A 178 -10.89 -14.29 9.04
CA GLY A 178 -10.55 -12.94 8.63
C GLY A 178 -11.47 -12.39 7.54
N VAL A 179 -10.88 -11.65 6.61
CA VAL A 179 -11.59 -11.03 5.47
C VAL A 179 -10.86 -11.33 4.16
N LEU A 180 -11.55 -11.28 3.04
CA LEU A 180 -10.90 -11.16 1.73
C LEU A 180 -10.59 -9.69 1.48
N ARG A 181 -9.34 -9.41 1.09
CA ARG A 181 -8.84 -8.06 0.83
C ARG A 181 -8.34 -7.95 -0.60
N VAL A 182 -8.82 -6.94 -1.29
CA VAL A 182 -8.37 -6.54 -2.62
C VAL A 182 -7.86 -5.12 -2.59
N GLY A 183 -6.87 -4.79 -3.39
CA GLY A 183 -6.28 -3.47 -3.48
C GLY A 183 -6.10 -3.06 -4.92
N LEU A 184 -6.33 -1.80 -5.19
CA LEU A 184 -6.15 -1.17 -6.49
C LEU A 184 -4.92 -0.31 -6.48
N LEU A 185 -4.26 -0.23 -7.61
CA LEU A 185 -3.07 0.58 -7.83
C LEU A 185 -3.22 1.38 -9.12
N HIS A 186 -2.39 2.39 -9.28
CA HIS A 186 -2.42 3.32 -10.41
C HIS A 186 -2.26 2.67 -11.80
N TYR A 187 -1.85 1.42 -11.87
CA TYR A 187 -1.73 0.67 -13.13
C TYR A 187 -2.88 -0.31 -13.38
N ASN A 188 -3.86 -0.38 -12.46
CA ASN A 188 -5.07 -1.15 -12.72
C ASN A 188 -6.03 -0.36 -13.63
N SER A 189 -6.83 -1.09 -14.38
CA SER A 189 -7.83 -0.51 -15.27
C SER A 189 -9.26 -0.72 -14.77
N MET A 190 -10.21 -0.01 -15.36
CA MET A 190 -11.64 -0.18 -15.07
C MET A 190 -12.13 -1.57 -15.52
N GLU A 191 -11.60 -2.06 -16.64
CA GLU A 191 -11.91 -3.40 -17.17
C GLU A 191 -11.46 -4.51 -16.20
N GLU A 192 -10.32 -4.33 -15.53
CA GLU A 192 -9.87 -5.28 -14.50
C GLU A 192 -10.79 -5.26 -13.28
N VAL A 193 -11.30 -4.10 -12.89
CA VAL A 193 -12.30 -3.99 -11.81
C VAL A 193 -13.61 -4.67 -12.21
N ASP A 194 -14.07 -4.46 -13.44
CA ASP A 194 -15.30 -5.09 -13.93
C ASP A 194 -15.14 -6.61 -14.03
N PHE A 195 -14.01 -7.11 -14.52
CA PHE A 195 -13.71 -8.54 -14.55
C PHE A 195 -13.66 -9.15 -13.14
N PHE A 196 -13.09 -8.45 -12.16
CA PHE A 196 -13.11 -8.88 -10.76
C PHE A 196 -14.54 -8.97 -10.23
N LEU A 197 -15.37 -7.95 -10.46
CA LEU A 197 -16.75 -7.91 -9.99
C LEU A 197 -17.60 -9.03 -10.61
N GLU A 198 -17.46 -9.30 -11.90
CA GLU A 198 -18.12 -10.41 -12.60
C GLU A 198 -17.68 -11.75 -11.99
N SER A 199 -16.36 -11.93 -11.80
CA SER A 199 -15.81 -13.13 -11.19
C SER A 199 -16.34 -13.40 -9.79
N VAL A 200 -16.46 -12.35 -8.94
CA VAL A 200 -17.01 -12.49 -7.59
C VAL A 200 -18.50 -12.87 -7.63
N ARG A 201 -19.29 -12.29 -8.53
CA ARG A 201 -20.72 -12.65 -8.69
C ARG A 201 -20.87 -14.12 -9.06
N GLU A 202 -20.17 -14.56 -10.10
CA GLU A 202 -20.24 -15.97 -10.54
C GLU A 202 -19.79 -16.98 -9.49
N ILE A 203 -18.86 -16.58 -8.60
CA ILE A 203 -18.40 -17.45 -7.50
C ILE A 203 -19.46 -17.56 -6.39
N LEU A 204 -20.24 -16.50 -6.16
CA LEU A 204 -21.15 -16.41 -5.03
C LEU A 204 -22.62 -16.77 -5.38
N GLU A 205 -22.97 -16.81 -6.66
CA GLU A 205 -24.25 -17.32 -7.17
C GLU A 205 -24.34 -18.85 -7.09
#